data_205eb4213dea2d696f1a361de1011978
#
_entry.id   205eb4213dea2d696f1a361de1011978
#
_cell.length_a   1.000
_cell.length_b   1.000
_cell.length_c   1.000
_cell.angle_alpha   90.00
_cell.angle_beta   90.00
_cell.angle_gamma   90.00
#
_symmetry.space_group_name_H-M   'P 1'
#
loop_
_entity.id
_entity.type
_entity.pdbx_description
1 polymer ?
#
loop_
_entity_poly.entity_id
_entity_poly.type
_entity_poly.pdbx_seq_one_letter_code
_entity_poly.pdbx_strand_id
1 'polypeptide(L)'
;MIKHIVLWTLTNREIEQSRQETAAAIKEKIDGMRGRIPGLLHIEGGVDFTKSADSWDVALYAELESREALAGYHVHPAHEAFKEFIGPSRQLRSLIDYEV
;
A
#
# COMPACT_ATOMS: atom_id res chain seq x y z
N MET A 1 -19.29 0.02 2.63
CA MET A 1 -17.85 0.25 2.89
C MET A 1 -17.04 -0.38 1.77
N ILE A 2 -16.00 0.32 1.35
CA ILE A 2 -15.10 -0.14 0.30
C ILE A 2 -13.85 -0.71 0.95
N LYS A 3 -13.41 -1.87 0.46
CA LYS A 3 -12.11 -2.44 0.80
C LYS A 3 -11.18 -2.29 -0.40
N HIS A 4 -10.03 -1.67 -0.17
CA HIS A 4 -9.03 -1.35 -1.18
C HIS A 4 -7.74 -2.08 -0.80
N ILE A 5 -7.31 -3.01 -1.66
CA ILE A 5 -6.15 -3.86 -1.38
C ILE A 5 -5.18 -3.75 -2.54
N VAL A 6 -3.95 -3.39 -2.22
CA VAL A 6 -2.87 -3.29 -3.21
C VAL A 6 -1.69 -4.14 -2.76
N LEU A 7 -1.10 -4.85 -3.70
CA LEU A 7 0.10 -5.65 -3.46
C LEU A 7 1.20 -5.17 -4.41
N TRP A 8 2.42 -5.16 -3.92
CA TRP A 8 3.59 -4.82 -4.73
C TRP A 8 4.69 -5.85 -4.58
N THR A 9 5.42 -6.08 -5.68
CA THR A 9 6.77 -6.62 -5.59
C THR A 9 7.75 -5.45 -5.70
N LEU A 10 8.94 -5.63 -5.14
CA LEU A 10 9.94 -4.57 -5.06
C LEU A 10 11.09 -4.85 -6.04
N THR A 11 11.71 -3.79 -6.53
CA THR A 11 12.96 -3.90 -7.28
C THR A 11 14.03 -4.44 -6.33
N ASN A 12 14.96 -5.23 -6.85
CA ASN A 12 16.04 -5.85 -6.07
C ASN A 12 15.53 -6.75 -4.94
N ARG A 13 14.34 -7.35 -5.12
CA ARG A 13 13.74 -8.22 -4.11
C ARG A 13 14.56 -9.49 -3.84
N GLU A 14 15.44 -9.85 -4.75
CA GLU A 14 16.36 -10.98 -4.60
C GLU A 14 17.45 -10.70 -3.57
N ILE A 15 17.67 -9.44 -3.21
CA ILE A 15 18.61 -9.05 -2.15
C ILE A 15 17.80 -8.88 -0.88
N GLU A 16 17.89 -9.87 0.03
CA GLU A 16 17.01 -9.93 1.19
C GLU A 16 17.05 -8.69 2.08
N GLN A 17 18.25 -8.19 2.38
CA GLN A 17 18.37 -7.01 3.23
C GLN A 17 17.73 -5.78 2.60
N SER A 18 17.93 -5.57 1.30
CA SER A 18 17.32 -4.47 0.56
C SER A 18 15.80 -4.59 0.59
N ARG A 19 15.27 -5.80 0.35
CA ARG A 19 13.83 -6.04 0.38
C ARG A 19 13.23 -5.73 1.75
N GLN A 20 13.86 -6.19 2.83
CA GLN A 20 13.38 -5.94 4.18
C GLN A 20 13.35 -4.46 4.52
N GLU A 21 14.43 -3.75 4.24
CA GLU A 21 14.53 -2.31 4.55
C GLU A 21 13.52 -1.49 3.75
N THR A 22 13.41 -1.78 2.46
CA THR A 22 12.46 -1.08 1.59
C THR A 22 11.01 -1.36 1.99
N ALA A 23 10.69 -2.62 2.26
CA ALA A 23 9.33 -3.00 2.69
C ALA A 23 8.95 -2.33 4.00
N ALA A 24 9.86 -2.28 4.97
CA ALA A 24 9.62 -1.62 6.25
C ALA A 24 9.37 -0.12 6.08
N ALA A 25 10.15 0.54 5.22
CA ALA A 25 9.97 1.96 4.94
C ALA A 25 8.62 2.24 4.26
N ILE A 26 8.21 1.38 3.33
CA ILE A 26 6.91 1.51 2.65
C ILE A 26 5.77 1.31 3.65
N LYS A 27 5.85 0.28 4.50
CA LYS A 27 4.85 0.06 5.55
C LYS A 27 4.69 1.29 6.44
N GLU A 28 5.79 1.89 6.86
CA GLU A 28 5.76 3.08 7.71
C GLU A 28 5.03 4.24 7.02
N LYS A 29 5.29 4.45 5.72
CA LYS A 29 4.62 5.49 4.96
C LYS A 29 3.12 5.22 4.79
N ILE A 30 2.74 3.98 4.57
CA ILE A 30 1.32 3.59 4.49
C ILE A 30 0.63 3.87 5.82
N ASP A 31 1.20 3.38 6.92
CA ASP A 31 0.63 3.57 8.26
C ASP A 31 0.52 5.06 8.61
N GLY A 32 1.45 5.87 8.11
CA GLY A 32 1.47 7.31 8.33
C GLY A 32 0.32 8.08 7.67
N MET A 33 -0.41 7.48 6.74
CA MET A 33 -1.58 8.11 6.13
C MET A 33 -2.83 8.01 7.02
N ARG A 34 -2.78 7.21 8.08
CA ARG A 34 -3.92 7.00 8.98
C ARG A 34 -4.36 8.33 9.60
N GLY A 35 -5.68 8.58 9.52
CA GLY A 35 -6.26 9.78 10.11
C GLY A 35 -6.04 11.07 9.32
N ARG A 36 -5.45 11.01 8.12
CA ARG A 36 -5.10 12.20 7.34
C ARG A 36 -5.98 12.44 6.13
N ILE A 37 -6.81 11.48 5.76
CA ILE A 37 -7.60 11.54 4.53
C ILE A 37 -9.09 11.39 4.86
N PRO A 38 -9.95 12.34 4.44
CA PRO A 38 -11.40 12.25 4.69
C PRO A 38 -11.98 10.98 4.07
N GLY A 39 -12.84 10.28 4.82
CA GLY A 39 -13.49 9.06 4.37
C GLY A 39 -12.63 7.81 4.45
N LEU A 40 -11.37 7.92 4.80
CA LEU A 40 -10.48 6.79 5.05
C LEU A 40 -10.71 6.31 6.49
N LEU A 41 -11.36 5.15 6.63
CA LEU A 41 -11.73 4.60 7.93
C LEU A 41 -10.57 3.86 8.59
N HIS A 42 -9.79 3.17 7.80
CA HIS A 42 -8.64 2.40 8.27
C HIS A 42 -7.64 2.22 7.13
N ILE A 43 -6.36 2.22 7.47
CA ILE A 43 -5.30 1.89 6.54
C ILE A 43 -4.16 1.23 7.30
N GLU A 44 -3.59 0.20 6.70
CA GLU A 44 -2.42 -0.46 7.25
C GLU A 44 -1.52 -0.98 6.13
N GLY A 45 -0.23 -0.95 6.36
CA GLY A 45 0.75 -1.62 5.52
C GLY A 45 1.11 -2.97 6.11
N GLY A 46 1.39 -3.94 5.24
CA GLY A 46 1.84 -5.27 5.65
C GLY A 46 3.08 -5.68 4.90
N VAL A 47 3.97 -6.37 5.58
CA VAL A 47 5.20 -6.91 4.99
C VAL A 47 5.10 -8.43 4.99
N ASP A 48 5.35 -9.05 3.83
CA ASP A 48 5.33 -10.50 3.73
C ASP A 48 6.40 -11.14 4.61
N PHE A 49 6.05 -12.22 5.30
CA PHE A 49 7.02 -12.99 6.08
C PHE A 49 7.25 -14.41 5.54
N THR A 50 6.39 -14.87 4.62
CA THR A 50 6.50 -16.24 4.09
C THR A 50 7.64 -16.37 3.09
N LYS A 51 7.82 -15.36 2.23
CA LYS A 51 8.90 -15.29 1.24
C LYS A 51 8.96 -16.51 0.33
N SER A 52 7.77 -16.97 -0.10
CA SER A 52 7.63 -18.07 -1.05
C SER A 52 7.63 -17.55 -2.48
N ALA A 53 7.63 -18.49 -3.44
CA ALA A 53 7.54 -18.12 -4.86
C ALA A 53 6.25 -17.38 -5.20
N ASP A 54 5.18 -17.62 -4.43
CA ASP A 54 3.88 -16.98 -4.64
C ASP A 54 3.71 -15.67 -3.87
N SER A 55 4.67 -15.34 -2.99
CA SER A 55 4.55 -14.16 -2.13
C SER A 55 4.80 -12.87 -2.89
N TRP A 56 4.00 -11.85 -2.59
CA TRP A 56 4.31 -10.46 -2.89
C TRP A 56 5.06 -9.86 -1.70
N ASP A 57 5.63 -8.68 -1.84
CA ASP A 57 6.54 -8.17 -0.82
C ASP A 57 5.85 -7.26 0.20
N VAL A 58 4.94 -6.41 -0.26
CA VAL A 58 4.25 -5.43 0.59
C VAL A 58 2.78 -5.34 0.19
N ALA A 59 1.92 -5.20 1.20
CA ALA A 59 0.51 -4.98 1.01
C ALA A 59 0.07 -3.65 1.61
N LEU A 60 -0.92 -3.03 0.97
CA LEU A 60 -1.70 -1.94 1.54
C LEU A 60 -3.13 -2.44 1.67
N TYR A 61 -3.70 -2.34 2.86
CA TYR A 61 -5.11 -2.63 3.11
C TYR A 61 -5.78 -1.38 3.64
N ALA A 62 -6.84 -0.94 2.97
CA ALA A 62 -7.58 0.25 3.38
C ALA A 62 -9.08 0.00 3.35
N GLU A 63 -9.79 0.68 4.25
CA GLU A 63 -11.24 0.71 4.31
C GLU A 63 -11.69 2.16 4.13
N LEU A 64 -12.62 2.37 3.20
CA LEU A 64 -13.15 3.70 2.90
C LEU A 64 -14.68 3.68 3.01
N GLU A 65 -15.25 4.84 3.34
CA GLU A 65 -16.69 4.95 3.57
C GLU A 65 -17.53 4.64 2.33
N SER A 66 -17.03 5.02 1.14
CA SER A 66 -17.79 4.99 -0.10
C SER A 66 -16.87 5.01 -1.31
N ARG A 67 -17.45 4.82 -2.49
CA ARG A 67 -16.70 4.94 -3.74
C ARG A 67 -16.23 6.37 -3.98
N GLU A 68 -17.00 7.38 -3.53
CA GLU A 68 -16.61 8.78 -3.60
C GLU A 68 -15.40 9.04 -2.69
N ALA A 69 -15.39 8.43 -1.51
CA ALA A 69 -14.24 8.55 -0.60
C ALA A 69 -12.99 7.93 -1.21
N LEU A 70 -13.12 6.80 -1.91
CA LEU A 70 -12.01 6.18 -2.62
C LEU A 70 -11.47 7.09 -3.72
N ALA A 71 -12.35 7.75 -4.49
CA ALA A 71 -11.93 8.70 -5.51
C ALA A 71 -11.17 9.88 -4.89
N GLY A 72 -11.66 10.41 -3.77
CA GLY A 72 -10.98 11.47 -3.03
C GLY A 72 -9.63 11.05 -2.46
N TYR A 73 -9.53 9.82 -2.00
CA TYR A 73 -8.28 9.23 -1.52
C TYR A 73 -7.23 9.21 -2.63
N HIS A 74 -7.61 8.79 -3.83
CA HIS A 74 -6.65 8.70 -4.94
C HIS A 74 -6.01 10.03 -5.33
N VAL A 75 -6.71 11.14 -5.16
CA VAL A 75 -6.20 12.47 -5.52
C VAL A 75 -5.72 13.28 -4.32
N HIS A 76 -5.81 12.74 -3.13
CA HIS A 76 -5.39 13.44 -1.92
C HIS A 76 -3.87 13.63 -1.90
N PRO A 77 -3.37 14.81 -1.46
CA PRO A 77 -1.92 15.06 -1.40
C PRO A 77 -1.11 14.03 -0.63
N ALA A 78 -1.67 13.49 0.47
CA ALA A 78 -0.98 12.46 1.24
C ALA A 78 -0.78 11.18 0.42
N HIS A 79 -1.78 10.79 -0.38
CA HIS A 79 -1.66 9.62 -1.26
C HIS A 79 -0.71 9.91 -2.42
N GLU A 80 -0.74 11.11 -2.99
CA GLU A 80 0.19 11.50 -4.06
C GLU A 80 1.64 11.46 -3.57
N ALA A 81 1.91 11.93 -2.35
CA ALA A 81 3.24 11.86 -1.75
C ALA A 81 3.68 10.41 -1.56
N PHE A 82 2.77 9.52 -1.13
CA PHE A 82 3.08 8.09 -1.01
C PHE A 82 3.42 7.48 -2.38
N LYS A 83 2.66 7.81 -3.42
CA LYS A 83 2.93 7.31 -4.78
C LYS A 83 4.31 7.70 -5.26
N GLU A 84 4.72 8.95 -5.01
CA GLU A 84 6.07 9.40 -5.37
C GLU A 84 7.14 8.64 -4.60
N PHE A 85 6.90 8.40 -3.32
CA PHE A 85 7.85 7.68 -2.47
C PHE A 85 8.07 6.24 -2.96
N ILE A 86 6.98 5.52 -3.26
CA ILE A 86 7.06 4.10 -3.63
C ILE A 86 7.51 3.89 -5.08
N GLY A 87 7.33 4.88 -5.94
CA GLY A 87 7.56 4.76 -7.38
C GLY A 87 8.87 4.09 -7.77
N PRO A 88 10.03 4.56 -7.26
CA PRO A 88 11.32 3.95 -7.63
C PRO A 88 11.51 2.53 -7.10
N SER A 89 10.80 2.16 -6.05
CA SER A 89 11.01 0.88 -5.36
C SER A 89 10.07 -0.23 -5.84
N ARG A 90 8.93 0.10 -6.43
CA ARG A 90 7.94 -0.89 -6.85
C ARG A 90 8.27 -1.45 -8.23
N GLN A 91 7.97 -2.75 -8.43
CA GLN A 91 8.12 -3.40 -9.72
C GLN A 91 6.76 -3.78 -10.28
N LEU A 92 6.09 -4.76 -9.67
CA LEU A 92 4.74 -5.18 -10.06
C LEU A 92 3.72 -4.66 -9.06
N ARG A 93 2.49 -4.48 -9.52
CA ARG A 93 1.39 -4.00 -8.69
C ARG A 93 0.12 -4.77 -9.04
N SER A 94 -0.59 -5.21 -8.00
CA SER A 94 -1.92 -5.80 -8.13
C SER A 94 -2.90 -5.01 -7.27
N LEU A 95 -4.14 -4.93 -7.73
CA LEU A 95 -5.18 -4.13 -7.09
C LEU A 95 -6.51 -4.86 -7.12
N ILE A 96 -7.24 -4.80 -6.02
CA ILE A 96 -8.65 -5.16 -6.00
C ILE A 96 -9.39 -4.16 -5.10
N ASP A 97 -10.51 -3.65 -5.61
CA ASP A 97 -11.45 -2.81 -4.86
C ASP A 97 -12.79 -3.52 -4.85
N TYR A 98 -13.39 -3.70 -3.67
CA TYR A 98 -14.71 -4.29 -3.60
C TYR A 98 -15.53 -3.69 -2.47
N GLU A 99 -16.83 -3.81 -2.59
CA GLU A 99 -17.78 -3.23 -1.65
C GLU A 99 -18.42 -4.32 -0.79
N VAL A 100 -18.51 -4.05 0.49
CA VAL A 100 -19.19 -4.92 1.47
C VAL A 100 -20.38 -4.22 2.10
#